data_eb871a21eb554a848dc339ef185a7d07
#
_entry.id   eb871a21eb554a848dc339ef185a7d07
#
_cell.length_a   1.000
_cell.length_b   1.000
_cell.length_c   1.000
_cell.angle_alpha   90.00
_cell.angle_beta   90.00
_cell.angle_gamma   90.00
#
_symmetry.space_group_name_H-M   'P 1'
#
loop_
_entity.id
_entity.type
_entity.pdbx_description
1 polymer ?
#
loop_
_entity_poly.entity_id
_entity_poly.type
_entity_poly.pdbx_seq_one_letter_code
_entity_poly.pdbx_strand_id
1 'polypeptide(L)'
;WLAVLVLIPTVMVFDAIRRKSGTDAKPKTAAEKKKLLAAGFVCGTLLFAASAAQQIGITINPSTAKAGFLTAMYVVLVPVFGLFLGRKGSAQLWVSMVVAVLGLYLLCMKNGFGSIESSDWLLLSCAVLFSFQIIAVDHFSPQVDGVRLSLAEFLVVSVESTVAALLFETPSAAQFAENAL
;
A
#
# COMPACT_ATOMS: atom_id res chain seq x y z
N TRP A 1 -5.15 1.36 12.70
CA TRP A 1 -5.63 2.49 13.52
C TRP A 1 -4.52 3.45 13.94
N LEU A 2 -3.33 2.96 14.34
CA LEU A 2 -2.22 3.85 14.74
C LEU A 2 -1.87 4.88 13.65
N ALA A 3 -1.81 4.47 12.37
CA ALA A 3 -1.56 5.39 11.26
C ALA A 3 -2.63 6.49 11.17
N VAL A 4 -3.90 6.14 11.39
CA VAL A 4 -5.01 7.10 11.40
C VAL A 4 -4.86 8.10 12.55
N LEU A 5 -4.52 7.63 13.76
CA LEU A 5 -4.29 8.49 14.93
C LEU A 5 -3.15 9.50 14.71
N VAL A 6 -2.11 9.11 13.97
CA VAL A 6 -0.98 10.00 13.63
C VAL A 6 -1.36 10.95 12.48
N LEU A 7 -2.12 10.46 11.49
CA LEU A 7 -2.48 11.28 10.32
C LEU A 7 -3.51 12.36 10.64
N ILE A 8 -4.42 12.16 11.60
CA ILE A 8 -5.38 13.19 12.01
C ILE A 8 -4.68 14.47 12.47
N PRO A 9 -3.78 14.45 13.48
CA PRO A 9 -3.05 15.64 13.88
C PRO A 9 -2.14 16.18 12.76
N THR A 10 -1.55 15.29 11.93
CA THR A 10 -0.74 15.70 10.79
C THR A 10 -1.55 16.55 9.81
N VAL A 11 -2.74 16.11 9.42
CA VAL A 11 -3.65 16.89 8.56
C VAL A 11 -3.98 18.24 9.21
N MET A 12 -4.25 18.26 10.52
CA MET A 12 -4.55 19.52 11.24
C MET A 12 -3.37 20.49 11.22
N VAL A 13 -2.15 20.01 11.43
CA VAL A 13 -0.92 20.82 11.38
C VAL A 13 -0.68 21.35 9.96
N PHE A 14 -0.79 20.50 8.94
CA PHE A 14 -0.64 20.92 7.55
C PHE A 14 -1.71 21.95 7.14
N ASP A 15 -2.96 21.77 7.57
CA ASP A 15 -4.02 22.76 7.35
C ASP A 15 -3.70 24.10 8.01
N ALA A 16 -3.17 24.10 9.24
CA ALA A 16 -2.79 25.30 9.95
C ALA A 16 -1.63 26.04 9.26
N ILE A 17 -0.62 25.32 8.79
CA ILE A 17 0.54 25.86 8.05
C ILE A 17 0.07 26.47 6.73
N ARG A 18 -0.71 25.74 5.94
CA ARG A 18 -1.23 26.19 4.63
C ARG A 18 -2.16 27.39 4.76
N ARG A 19 -2.97 27.44 5.82
CA ARG A 19 -3.83 28.60 6.11
C ARG A 19 -3.02 29.87 6.37
N LYS A 20 -1.85 29.74 7.03
CA LYS A 20 -0.91 30.86 7.21
C LYS A 20 -0.27 31.30 5.88
N SER A 21 -0.06 30.38 4.95
CA SER A 21 0.52 30.64 3.61
C SER A 21 -0.53 31.04 2.55
N GLY A 22 -1.80 31.21 2.93
CA GLY A 22 -2.86 31.59 1.98
C GLY A 22 -3.32 30.49 1.02
N THR A 23 -2.80 29.25 1.16
CA THR A 23 -3.13 28.12 0.28
C THR A 23 -4.04 27.15 1.03
N ASP A 24 -5.34 27.26 0.79
CA ASP A 24 -6.33 26.42 1.47
C ASP A 24 -6.54 25.12 0.66
N ALA A 25 -6.15 23.97 1.22
CA ALA A 25 -6.24 22.66 0.59
C ALA A 25 -7.51 21.88 0.99
N LYS A 26 -8.43 22.50 1.75
CA LYS A 26 -9.70 21.85 2.11
C LYS A 26 -10.61 21.72 0.89
N PRO A 27 -11.21 20.53 0.69
CA PRO A 27 -12.20 20.39 -0.38
C PRO A 27 -13.37 21.35 -0.11
N LYS A 28 -13.55 22.30 -1.03
CA LYS A 28 -14.55 23.37 -0.89
C LYS A 28 -15.93 22.95 -1.41
N THR A 29 -15.93 22.02 -2.35
CA THR A 29 -17.17 21.56 -3.01
C THR A 29 -17.54 20.14 -2.60
N ALA A 30 -18.84 19.80 -2.69
CA ALA A 30 -19.33 18.44 -2.46
C ALA A 30 -18.71 17.44 -3.47
N ALA A 31 -18.46 17.90 -4.70
CA ALA A 31 -17.81 17.09 -5.73
C ALA A 31 -16.36 16.72 -5.38
N GLU A 32 -15.59 17.66 -4.84
CA GLU A 32 -14.20 17.41 -4.39
C GLU A 32 -14.17 16.42 -3.22
N LYS A 33 -15.10 16.56 -2.26
CA LYS A 33 -15.25 15.60 -1.15
C LYS A 33 -15.58 14.20 -1.64
N LYS A 34 -16.53 14.08 -2.58
CA LYS A 34 -16.91 12.80 -3.17
C LYS A 34 -15.72 12.17 -3.91
N LYS A 35 -14.94 12.97 -4.64
CA LYS A 35 -13.75 12.51 -5.36
C LYS A 35 -12.66 12.02 -4.39
N LEU A 36 -12.40 12.75 -3.31
CA LEU A 36 -11.46 12.37 -2.26
C LEU A 36 -11.87 11.05 -1.59
N LEU A 37 -13.14 10.89 -1.26
CA LEU A 37 -13.66 9.66 -0.65
C LEU A 37 -13.59 8.48 -1.62
N ALA A 38 -13.95 8.67 -2.89
CA ALA A 38 -13.85 7.63 -3.92
C ALA A 38 -12.38 7.22 -4.16
N ALA A 39 -11.47 8.19 -4.24
CA ALA A 39 -10.03 7.92 -4.38
C ALA A 39 -9.48 7.16 -3.16
N GLY A 40 -9.82 7.62 -1.95
CA GLY A 40 -9.42 6.95 -0.70
C GLY A 40 -9.98 5.52 -0.60
N PHE A 41 -11.24 5.31 -1.03
CA PHE A 41 -11.84 3.97 -1.06
C PHE A 41 -11.11 3.04 -2.03
N VAL A 42 -10.88 3.47 -3.27
CA VAL A 42 -10.17 2.65 -4.27
C VAL A 42 -8.75 2.33 -3.82
N CYS A 43 -7.98 3.35 -3.40
CA CYS A 43 -6.61 3.15 -2.94
C CYS A 43 -6.55 2.29 -1.67
N GLY A 44 -7.46 2.52 -0.71
CA GLY A 44 -7.52 1.78 0.55
C GLY A 44 -7.88 0.31 0.35
N THR A 45 -8.90 0.02 -0.46
CA THR A 45 -9.29 -1.38 -0.75
C THR A 45 -8.18 -2.13 -1.49
N LEU A 46 -7.48 -1.50 -2.44
CA LEU A 46 -6.32 -2.11 -3.10
C LEU A 46 -5.19 -2.38 -2.10
N LEU A 47 -4.91 -1.44 -1.21
CA LEU A 47 -3.90 -1.58 -0.17
C LEU A 47 -4.26 -2.69 0.83
N PHE A 48 -5.52 -2.75 1.26
CA PHE A 48 -6.01 -3.82 2.13
C PHE A 48 -5.87 -5.19 1.45
N ALA A 49 -6.36 -5.34 0.21
CA ALA A 49 -6.28 -6.59 -0.53
C ALA A 49 -4.83 -7.05 -0.74
N ALA A 50 -3.93 -6.12 -1.09
CA ALA A 50 -2.51 -6.42 -1.23
C ALA A 50 -1.88 -6.89 0.08
N SER A 51 -2.16 -6.18 1.18
CA SER A 51 -1.65 -6.51 2.51
C SER A 51 -2.19 -7.84 3.04
N ALA A 52 -3.47 -8.13 2.80
CA ALA A 52 -4.09 -9.40 3.16
C ALA A 52 -3.47 -10.58 2.39
N ALA A 53 -3.28 -10.44 1.07
CA ALA A 53 -2.61 -11.44 0.25
C ALA A 53 -1.16 -11.68 0.71
N GLN A 54 -0.44 -10.63 1.05
CA GLN A 54 0.92 -10.71 1.60
C GLN A 54 0.94 -11.47 2.93
N GLN A 55 0.05 -11.10 3.85
CA GLN A 55 -0.01 -11.72 5.17
C GLN A 55 -0.33 -13.21 5.07
N ILE A 56 -1.30 -13.59 4.25
CA ILE A 56 -1.64 -15.00 4.01
C ILE A 56 -0.45 -15.73 3.38
N GLY A 57 0.21 -15.13 2.38
CA GLY A 57 1.37 -15.71 1.72
C GLY A 57 2.53 -15.99 2.69
N ILE A 58 2.83 -15.06 3.60
CA ILE A 58 3.87 -15.20 4.62
C ILE A 58 3.48 -16.25 5.67
N THR A 59 2.20 -16.35 6.02
CA THR A 59 1.71 -17.33 7.01
C THR A 59 1.83 -18.77 6.48
N ILE A 60 1.60 -18.98 5.18
CA ILE A 60 1.72 -20.29 4.54
C ILE A 60 3.18 -20.70 4.39
N ASN A 61 4.06 -19.77 4.00
CA ASN A 61 5.50 -20.02 3.85
C ASN A 61 6.30 -18.96 4.61
N PRO A 62 6.90 -19.33 5.75
CA PRO A 62 7.61 -18.38 6.62
C PRO A 62 8.96 -17.91 6.08
N SER A 63 9.33 -18.21 4.81
CA SER A 63 10.54 -17.68 4.19
C SER A 63 10.40 -16.18 3.92
N THR A 64 10.65 -15.36 4.94
CA THR A 64 10.56 -13.91 4.91
C THR A 64 11.38 -13.28 3.79
N ALA A 65 12.57 -13.86 3.51
CA ALA A 65 13.43 -13.39 2.43
C ALA A 65 12.80 -13.57 1.05
N LYS A 66 12.23 -14.75 0.78
CA LYS A 66 11.52 -15.05 -0.47
C LYS A 66 10.25 -14.21 -0.61
N ALA A 67 9.48 -14.08 0.48
CA ALA A 67 8.30 -13.23 0.52
C ALA A 67 8.62 -11.76 0.23
N GLY A 68 9.68 -11.23 0.85
CA GLY A 68 10.15 -9.87 0.59
C GLY A 68 10.56 -9.65 -0.85
N PHE A 69 11.30 -10.59 -1.45
CA PHE A 69 11.69 -10.51 -2.86
C PHE A 69 10.48 -10.53 -3.81
N LEU A 70 9.58 -11.49 -3.64
CA LEU A 70 8.40 -11.64 -4.51
C LEU A 70 7.46 -10.44 -4.39
N THR A 71 7.22 -9.94 -3.18
CA THR A 71 6.43 -8.72 -2.99
C THR A 71 7.09 -7.53 -3.66
N ALA A 72 8.41 -7.35 -3.48
CA ALA A 72 9.15 -6.24 -4.06
C ALA A 72 9.16 -6.22 -5.60
N MET A 73 8.67 -7.28 -6.26
CA MET A 73 8.47 -7.30 -7.72
C MET A 73 7.53 -6.19 -8.20
N TYR A 74 6.72 -5.58 -7.32
CA TYR A 74 5.95 -4.39 -7.70
C TYR A 74 6.83 -3.25 -8.24
N VAL A 75 8.11 -3.16 -7.84
CA VAL A 75 9.07 -2.19 -8.36
C VAL A 75 9.25 -2.31 -9.89
N VAL A 76 9.14 -3.55 -10.40
CA VAL A 76 9.16 -3.85 -11.84
C VAL A 76 7.79 -3.65 -12.47
N LEU A 77 6.74 -4.14 -11.79
CA LEU A 77 5.37 -4.15 -12.32
C LEU A 77 4.81 -2.74 -12.49
N VAL A 78 5.11 -1.81 -11.57
CA VAL A 78 4.63 -0.42 -11.66
C VAL A 78 5.07 0.27 -12.95
N PRO A 79 6.37 0.31 -13.33
CA PRO A 79 6.78 0.87 -14.61
C PRO A 79 6.22 0.12 -15.82
N VAL A 80 6.16 -1.22 -15.75
CA VAL A 80 5.61 -2.04 -16.84
C VAL A 80 4.14 -1.69 -17.07
N PHE A 81 3.31 -1.68 -16.04
CA PHE A 81 1.91 -1.25 -16.15
C PHE A 81 1.78 0.21 -16.57
N GLY A 82 2.70 1.07 -16.10
CA GLY A 82 2.79 2.47 -16.54
C GLY A 82 2.96 2.62 -18.04
N LEU A 83 3.75 1.75 -18.70
CA LEU A 83 3.86 1.72 -20.16
C LEU A 83 2.54 1.44 -20.85
N PHE A 84 1.78 0.45 -20.37
CA PHE A 84 0.44 0.15 -20.91
C PHE A 84 -0.54 1.30 -20.74
N LEU A 85 -0.33 2.16 -19.74
CA LEU A 85 -1.08 3.40 -19.51
C LEU A 85 -0.53 4.59 -20.32
N GLY A 86 0.40 4.35 -21.26
CA GLY A 86 0.97 5.37 -22.13
C GLY A 86 2.04 6.27 -21.50
N ARG A 87 2.55 5.91 -20.32
CA ARG A 87 3.65 6.62 -19.67
C ARG A 87 4.98 6.27 -20.33
N LYS A 88 5.79 7.27 -20.62
CA LYS A 88 7.13 7.06 -21.18
C LYS A 88 8.12 6.79 -20.04
N GLY A 89 8.72 5.61 -20.03
CA GLY A 89 9.82 5.30 -19.12
C GLY A 89 11.13 5.92 -19.64
N SER A 90 11.89 6.58 -18.76
CA SER A 90 13.26 7.01 -19.10
C SER A 90 14.23 5.83 -19.04
N ALA A 91 15.33 5.89 -19.82
CA ALA A 91 16.38 4.86 -19.75
C ALA A 91 16.96 4.73 -18.33
N GLN A 92 17.07 5.86 -17.61
CA GLN A 92 17.53 5.86 -16.22
C GLN A 92 16.60 5.06 -15.30
N LEU A 93 15.29 5.13 -15.48
CA LEU A 93 14.30 4.34 -14.71
C LEU A 93 14.52 2.84 -14.92
N TRP A 94 14.73 2.41 -16.17
CA TRP A 94 14.97 0.99 -16.49
C TRP A 94 16.28 0.48 -15.89
N VAL A 95 17.35 1.26 -15.96
CA VAL A 95 18.64 0.91 -15.31
C VAL A 95 18.48 0.80 -13.81
N SER A 96 17.84 1.79 -13.17
CA SER A 96 17.60 1.77 -11.72
C SER A 96 16.76 0.56 -11.29
N MET A 97 15.76 0.17 -12.07
CA MET A 97 14.94 -1.00 -11.81
C MET A 97 15.76 -2.30 -11.86
N VAL A 98 16.61 -2.48 -12.88
CA VAL A 98 17.50 -3.65 -12.98
C VAL A 98 18.44 -3.71 -11.78
N VAL A 99 19.07 -2.60 -11.41
CA VAL A 99 19.97 -2.51 -10.24
C VAL A 99 19.21 -2.85 -8.94
N ALA A 100 17.98 -2.33 -8.77
CA ALA A 100 17.17 -2.63 -7.59
C ALA A 100 16.81 -4.11 -7.49
N VAL A 101 16.39 -4.74 -8.60
CA VAL A 101 16.06 -6.18 -8.64
C VAL A 101 17.28 -7.04 -8.36
N LEU A 102 18.44 -6.71 -8.93
CA LEU A 102 19.68 -7.42 -8.65
C LEU A 102 20.09 -7.28 -7.18
N GLY A 103 19.99 -6.09 -6.60
CA GLY A 103 20.26 -5.86 -5.18
C GLY A 103 19.33 -6.68 -4.28
N LEU A 104 18.02 -6.69 -4.56
CA LEU A 104 17.04 -7.50 -3.83
C LEU A 104 17.32 -9.01 -3.99
N TYR A 105 17.64 -9.46 -5.20
CA TYR A 105 17.99 -10.85 -5.45
C TYR A 105 19.19 -11.28 -4.61
N LEU A 106 20.27 -10.51 -4.62
CA LEU A 106 21.47 -10.81 -3.84
C LEU A 106 21.23 -10.78 -2.33
N LEU A 107 20.34 -9.92 -1.87
CA LEU A 107 19.99 -9.80 -0.44
C LEU A 107 19.11 -10.94 0.03
N CYS A 108 18.06 -11.28 -0.73
CA CYS A 108 17.02 -12.19 -0.29
C CYS A 108 17.24 -13.65 -0.71
N MET A 109 17.96 -13.89 -1.82
CA MET A 109 18.05 -15.21 -2.45
C MET A 109 19.44 -15.86 -2.32
N LYS A 110 20.06 -15.76 -1.14
CA LYS A 110 21.40 -16.36 -0.87
C LYS A 110 21.46 -17.87 -1.16
N ASN A 111 20.34 -18.59 -0.98
CA ASN A 111 20.24 -20.03 -1.20
C ASN A 111 19.44 -20.40 -2.48
N GLY A 112 19.22 -19.44 -3.39
CA GLY A 112 18.40 -19.63 -4.59
C GLY A 112 16.90 -19.56 -4.32
N PHE A 113 16.10 -19.76 -5.37
CA PHE A 113 14.62 -19.68 -5.30
C PHE A 113 13.95 -20.87 -4.61
N GLY A 114 14.65 -22.00 -4.45
CA GLY A 114 14.02 -23.24 -4.02
C GLY A 114 12.93 -23.72 -5.01
N SER A 115 11.97 -24.49 -4.51
CA SER A 115 10.77 -24.88 -5.27
C SER A 115 9.75 -23.73 -5.31
N ILE A 116 8.98 -23.64 -6.40
CA ILE A 116 7.83 -22.74 -6.50
C ILE A 116 6.69 -23.36 -5.70
N GLU A 117 6.17 -22.62 -4.74
CA GLU A 117 5.09 -23.03 -3.84
C GLU A 117 3.80 -22.25 -4.10
N SER A 118 2.67 -22.75 -3.62
CA SER A 118 1.38 -22.05 -3.77
C SER A 118 1.38 -20.66 -3.13
N SER A 119 2.14 -20.45 -2.05
CA SER A 119 2.34 -19.16 -1.40
C SER A 119 3.03 -18.13 -2.29
N ASP A 120 3.89 -18.57 -3.23
CA ASP A 120 4.58 -17.65 -4.14
C ASP A 120 3.60 -16.98 -5.11
N TRP A 121 2.56 -17.67 -5.54
CA TRP A 121 1.49 -17.09 -6.37
C TRP A 121 0.68 -16.04 -5.61
N LEU A 122 0.44 -16.24 -4.31
CA LEU A 122 -0.20 -15.23 -3.46
C LEU A 122 0.68 -13.99 -3.32
N LEU A 123 1.99 -14.17 -3.11
CA LEU A 123 2.94 -13.06 -3.00
C LEU A 123 3.11 -12.30 -4.33
N LEU A 124 3.09 -13.00 -5.46
CA LEU A 124 3.08 -12.35 -6.78
C LEU A 124 1.77 -11.59 -7.02
N SER A 125 0.63 -12.16 -6.62
CA SER A 125 -0.67 -11.47 -6.70
C SER A 125 -0.66 -10.21 -5.81
N CYS A 126 -0.06 -10.28 -4.63
CA CYS A 126 0.18 -9.13 -3.77
C CYS A 126 1.01 -8.05 -4.49
N ALA A 127 2.09 -8.41 -5.18
CA ALA A 127 2.92 -7.47 -5.94
C ALA A 127 2.11 -6.77 -7.06
N VAL A 128 1.22 -7.51 -7.73
CA VAL A 128 0.31 -6.94 -8.74
C VAL A 128 -0.66 -5.95 -8.09
N LEU A 129 -1.29 -6.31 -6.97
CA LEU A 129 -2.22 -5.43 -6.24
C LEU A 129 -1.53 -4.17 -5.72
N PHE A 130 -0.32 -4.27 -5.15
CA PHE A 130 0.47 -3.09 -4.76
C PHE A 130 0.81 -2.21 -5.98
N SER A 131 1.10 -2.81 -7.13
CA SER A 131 1.36 -2.04 -8.34
C SER A 131 0.14 -1.22 -8.77
N PHE A 132 -1.05 -1.81 -8.73
CA PHE A 132 -2.29 -1.09 -9.02
C PHE A 132 -2.60 -0.01 -7.97
N GLN A 133 -2.34 -0.29 -6.69
CA GLN A 133 -2.50 0.70 -5.62
C GLN A 133 -1.59 1.91 -5.85
N ILE A 134 -0.31 1.71 -6.15
CA ILE A 134 0.64 2.79 -6.43
C ILE A 134 0.19 3.61 -7.65
N ILE A 135 -0.25 2.95 -8.72
CA ILE A 135 -0.76 3.61 -9.93
C ILE A 135 -2.04 4.40 -9.62
N ALA A 136 -2.94 3.87 -8.78
CA ALA A 136 -4.14 4.57 -8.36
C ALA A 136 -3.81 5.82 -7.53
N VAL A 137 -2.91 5.70 -6.56
CA VAL A 137 -2.43 6.86 -5.76
C VAL A 137 -1.82 7.91 -6.67
N ASP A 138 -0.97 7.53 -7.61
CA ASP A 138 -0.33 8.44 -8.56
C ASP A 138 -1.36 9.11 -9.49
N HIS A 139 -2.41 8.40 -9.89
CA HIS A 139 -3.51 8.96 -10.68
C HIS A 139 -4.34 9.99 -9.88
N PHE A 140 -4.65 9.70 -8.63
CA PHE A 140 -5.52 10.57 -7.83
C PHE A 140 -4.76 11.70 -7.11
N SER A 141 -3.50 11.52 -6.76
CA SER A 141 -2.69 12.49 -6.02
C SER A 141 -2.64 13.90 -6.64
N PRO A 142 -2.58 14.11 -7.98
CA PRO A 142 -2.65 15.44 -8.58
C PRO A 142 -4.05 16.08 -8.50
N GLN A 143 -5.08 15.29 -8.22
CA GLN A 143 -6.49 15.69 -8.29
C GLN A 143 -7.10 16.01 -6.94
N VAL A 144 -6.46 15.57 -5.86
CA VAL A 144 -6.89 15.76 -4.48
C VAL A 144 -5.68 16.06 -3.59
N ASP A 145 -5.90 16.54 -2.39
CA ASP A 145 -4.80 16.74 -1.43
C ASP A 145 -4.21 15.39 -0.98
N GLY A 146 -2.91 15.18 -1.23
CA GLY A 146 -2.24 13.91 -0.97
C GLY A 146 -2.27 13.48 0.50
N VAL A 147 -2.14 14.42 1.45
CA VAL A 147 -2.19 14.10 2.89
C VAL A 147 -3.58 13.63 3.30
N ARG A 148 -4.63 14.25 2.73
CA ARG A 148 -6.01 13.86 2.96
C ARG A 148 -6.36 12.55 2.25
N LEU A 149 -5.78 12.32 1.07
CA LEU A 149 -5.90 11.04 0.37
C LEU A 149 -5.34 9.91 1.23
N SER A 150 -4.13 10.09 1.79
CA SER A 150 -3.53 9.10 2.70
C SER A 150 -4.40 8.86 3.94
N LEU A 151 -4.96 9.92 4.55
CA LEU A 151 -5.87 9.74 5.67
C LEU A 151 -7.11 8.94 5.28
N ALA A 152 -7.73 9.25 4.15
CA ALA A 152 -8.91 8.53 3.65
C ALA A 152 -8.58 7.07 3.33
N GLU A 153 -7.43 6.80 2.70
CA GLU A 153 -6.93 5.47 2.39
C GLU A 153 -6.73 4.63 3.66
N PHE A 154 -6.01 5.15 4.65
CA PHE A 154 -5.78 4.42 5.91
C PHE A 154 -7.04 4.26 6.76
N LEU A 155 -8.01 5.16 6.68
CA LEU A 155 -9.33 4.98 7.30
C LEU A 155 -10.05 3.77 6.68
N VAL A 156 -10.08 3.67 5.35
CA VAL A 156 -10.70 2.53 4.65
C VAL A 156 -9.99 1.23 5.04
N VAL A 157 -8.67 1.18 4.96
CA VAL A 157 -7.88 -0.01 5.38
C VAL A 157 -8.20 -0.40 6.83
N SER A 158 -8.26 0.58 7.75
CA SER A 158 -8.55 0.31 9.16
C SER A 158 -9.93 -0.29 9.37
N VAL A 159 -10.93 0.20 8.64
CA VAL A 159 -12.30 -0.33 8.70
C VAL A 159 -12.35 -1.73 8.11
N GLU A 160 -11.80 -1.93 6.90
CA GLU A 160 -11.80 -3.23 6.22
C GLU A 160 -11.04 -4.29 7.05
N SER A 161 -9.88 -3.93 7.62
CA SER A 161 -9.11 -4.81 8.51
C SER A 161 -9.89 -5.17 9.79
N THR A 162 -10.62 -4.20 10.37
CA THR A 162 -11.43 -4.47 11.56
C THR A 162 -12.59 -5.40 11.22
N VAL A 163 -13.27 -5.17 10.10
CA VAL A 163 -14.35 -6.06 9.63
C VAL A 163 -13.81 -7.46 9.35
N ALA A 164 -12.67 -7.57 8.66
CA ALA A 164 -12.04 -8.86 8.39
C ALA A 164 -11.67 -9.59 9.69
N ALA A 165 -11.06 -8.90 10.65
CA ALA A 165 -10.72 -9.49 11.95
C ALA A 165 -11.97 -10.01 12.71
N LEU A 166 -13.06 -9.22 12.72
CA LEU A 166 -14.31 -9.64 13.36
C LEU A 166 -14.99 -10.82 12.68
N LEU A 167 -14.80 -11.00 11.37
CA LEU A 167 -15.41 -12.09 10.60
C LEU A 167 -14.59 -13.38 10.64
N PHE A 168 -13.26 -13.27 10.65
CA PHE A 168 -12.35 -14.42 10.50
C PHE A 168 -11.61 -14.77 11.79
N GLU A 169 -11.50 -13.84 12.73
CA GLU A 169 -10.87 -14.05 14.01
C GLU A 169 -11.94 -14.03 15.12
N THR A 170 -11.86 -14.96 16.07
CA THR A 170 -12.64 -14.90 17.31
C THR A 170 -11.75 -14.26 18.39
N PRO A 171 -11.74 -12.92 18.50
CA PRO A 171 -10.85 -12.25 19.45
C PRO A 171 -11.26 -12.64 20.88
N SER A 172 -10.40 -13.40 21.56
CA SER A 172 -10.59 -13.68 22.98
C SER A 172 -9.90 -12.59 23.82
N ALA A 173 -10.53 -12.17 24.91
CA ALA A 173 -9.95 -11.19 25.83
C ALA A 173 -8.58 -11.62 26.39
N ALA A 174 -8.32 -12.93 26.47
CA ALA A 174 -7.05 -13.50 26.88
C ALA A 174 -5.91 -13.19 25.88
N GLN A 175 -6.18 -13.23 24.57
CA GLN A 175 -5.18 -12.91 23.53
C GLN A 175 -4.78 -11.42 23.53
N PHE A 176 -5.71 -10.53 23.88
CA PHE A 176 -5.39 -9.10 24.04
C PHE A 176 -4.48 -8.85 25.26
N ALA A 177 -4.66 -9.58 26.35
CA ALA A 177 -3.82 -9.43 27.54
C ALA A 177 -2.40 -9.99 27.31
N GLU A 178 -2.27 -11.08 26.57
CA GLU A 178 -0.99 -11.74 26.27
C GLU A 178 -0.12 -10.94 25.27
N ASN A 179 -0.73 -10.21 24.34
CA ASN A 179 -0.05 -9.38 23.35
C ASN A 179 0.15 -7.91 23.79
N ALA A 180 -0.32 -7.54 25.00
CA ALA A 180 -0.16 -6.19 25.54
C ALA A 180 1.11 -6.02 26.43
N LEU A 181 1.89 -7.09 26.62
CA LEU A 181 3.17 -7.13 27.31
C LEU A 181 4.31 -7.25 26.34
#